data_115e810c91671cc721b4e28268b11790
#
_entry.id   115e810c91671cc721b4e28268b11790
#
_cell.length_a   1.000
_cell.length_b   1.000
_cell.length_c   1.000
_cell.angle_alpha   90.00
_cell.angle_beta   90.00
_cell.angle_gamma   90.00
#
_symmetry.space_group_name_H-M   'P 1'
#
loop_
_entity.id
_entity.type
_entity.pdbx_description
1 polymer ?
#
loop_
_entity_poly.entity_id
_entity_poly.type
_entity_poly.pdbx_seq_one_letter_code
_entity_poly.pdbx_strand_id
1 'polypeptide(L)'
;MNAYSSSFVPPATPLPGILPGSGRAEFGQASASAMSMKWAALHDAAGVVAMLAGGVSEPMRAEVRNFPATMRDVGGWRRTVAEQGVADLAAIMEPGIAALLAVQARGVSPAAPAAALWQEFLAARDGLMALLPPPDQAPPRRNT
;
A
#
# COMPACT_ATOMS: atom_id res chain seq x y z
N MET A 1 29.09 -1.34 -44.40
CA MET A 1 28.46 -1.57 -44.24
C MET A 1 27.72 -1.49 -43.39
N ASN A 2 27.35 -1.23 -43.03
CA ASN A 2 26.72 -1.00 -42.48
C ASN A 2 25.56 -0.88 -42.23
N ALA A 3 25.44 -0.91 -42.34
CA ALA A 3 24.22 -0.69 -42.48
C ALA A 3 23.29 -1.33 -41.60
N TYR A 4 23.64 -1.95 -41.02
CA TYR A 4 22.84 -2.47 -40.31
C TYR A 4 22.23 -1.99 -39.32
N SER A 5 22.88 -1.37 -38.94
CA SER A 5 22.37 -0.69 -37.83
C SER A 5 21.12 -0.01 -38.07
N SER A 6 21.04 0.47 -39.11
CA SER A 6 19.87 1.15 -39.43
C SER A 6 18.66 0.31 -39.41
N SER A 7 18.84 -0.90 -39.52
CA SER A 7 17.70 -1.72 -39.59
C SER A 7 17.00 -1.83 -38.26
N PHE A 8 17.63 -1.39 -37.23
CA PHE A 8 16.93 -1.45 -36.06
C PHE A 8 16.17 -0.22 -35.81
N VAL A 9 15.07 -0.19 -36.30
CA VAL A 9 14.16 0.79 -35.85
C VAL A 9 13.53 0.22 -34.62
N PRO A 10 13.76 0.80 -33.54
CA PRO A 10 12.97 0.42 -32.42
C PRO A 10 11.55 0.63 -32.80
N PRO A 11 10.79 -0.31 -32.63
CA PRO A 11 9.40 -0.09 -32.79
C PRO A 11 8.98 0.79 -31.70
N ALA A 12 9.26 1.98 -31.90
CA ALA A 12 8.62 2.94 -31.13
C ALA A 12 7.18 2.88 -31.42
N THR A 13 6.67 1.79 -31.56
CA THR A 13 5.28 1.72 -31.69
C THR A 13 4.67 2.30 -30.49
N PRO A 14 4.05 3.40 -30.64
CA PRO A 14 3.22 3.91 -29.62
C PRO A 14 2.31 2.79 -29.28
N LEU A 15 2.22 2.53 -28.08
CA LEU A 15 1.32 1.55 -27.63
C LEU A 15 -0.04 1.84 -28.20
N PRO A 16 -0.44 1.05 -29.14
CA PRO A 16 -1.77 1.23 -29.68
C PRO A 16 -2.73 0.92 -28.56
N GLY A 17 -3.66 1.75 -28.35
CA GLY A 17 -4.61 1.52 -27.30
C GLY A 17 -4.60 2.55 -26.22
N ILE A 18 -3.60 3.38 -26.16
CA ILE A 18 -3.68 4.51 -25.29
C ILE A 18 -4.43 5.58 -26.02
N LEU A 19 -5.70 5.56 -25.85
CA LEU A 19 -6.53 6.60 -26.41
C LEU A 19 -6.55 7.79 -25.49
N PRO A 20 -6.34 8.99 -26.01
CA PRO A 20 -6.47 10.19 -25.20
C PRO A 20 -7.88 10.25 -24.67
N GLY A 21 -8.02 10.38 -23.38
CA GLY A 21 -9.33 10.50 -22.77
C GLY A 21 -9.78 9.30 -21.98
N SER A 22 -9.34 8.09 -22.32
CA SER A 22 -9.67 6.92 -21.51
C SER A 22 -8.63 6.70 -20.42
N GLY A 23 -7.45 7.29 -20.56
CA GLY A 23 -6.34 7.04 -19.66
C GLY A 23 -6.56 7.51 -18.24
N ARG A 24 -7.30 8.59 -18.03
CA ARG A 24 -7.48 9.12 -16.68
C ARG A 24 -8.31 8.22 -15.77
N ALA A 25 -9.36 7.61 -16.30
CA ALA A 25 -10.19 6.72 -15.51
C ALA A 25 -9.44 5.43 -15.18
N GLU A 26 -8.69 4.90 -16.13
CA GLU A 26 -7.90 3.70 -15.94
C GLU A 26 -6.77 3.92 -14.91
N PHE A 27 -6.08 5.05 -14.99
CA PHE A 27 -5.05 5.39 -14.02
C PHE A 27 -5.62 5.54 -12.61
N GLY A 28 -6.78 6.17 -12.47
CA GLY A 28 -7.43 6.31 -11.19
C GLY A 28 -7.84 4.98 -10.58
N GLN A 29 -8.38 4.08 -11.39
CA GLN A 29 -8.78 2.75 -10.94
C GLN A 29 -7.56 1.88 -10.63
N ALA A 30 -6.53 1.93 -11.45
CA ALA A 30 -5.30 1.19 -11.21
C ALA A 30 -4.61 1.65 -9.92
N SER A 31 -4.58 2.95 -9.68
CA SER A 31 -4.01 3.52 -8.45
C SER A 31 -4.80 3.09 -7.22
N ALA A 32 -6.12 3.14 -7.28
CA ALA A 32 -6.98 2.72 -6.17
C ALA A 32 -6.83 1.23 -5.89
N SER A 33 -6.77 0.40 -6.94
CA SER A 33 -6.55 -1.03 -6.79
C SER A 33 -5.17 -1.32 -6.21
N ALA A 34 -4.15 -0.59 -6.66
CA ALA A 34 -2.79 -0.74 -6.16
C ALA A 34 -2.71 -0.39 -4.67
N MET A 35 -3.38 0.68 -4.25
CA MET A 35 -3.43 1.05 -2.83
C MET A 35 -4.14 -0.03 -2.00
N SER A 36 -5.25 -0.55 -2.49
CA SER A 36 -5.99 -1.61 -1.81
C SER A 36 -5.16 -2.88 -1.65
N MET A 37 -4.44 -3.26 -2.70
CA MET A 37 -3.57 -4.44 -2.67
C MET A 37 -2.41 -4.24 -1.71
N LYS A 38 -1.77 -3.07 -1.73
CA LYS A 38 -0.67 -2.75 -0.81
C LYS A 38 -1.15 -2.74 0.63
N TRP A 39 -2.32 -2.17 0.87
CA TRP A 39 -2.91 -2.10 2.20
C TRP A 39 -3.17 -3.49 2.77
N ALA A 40 -3.77 -4.36 1.97
CA ALA A 40 -4.01 -5.74 2.36
C ALA A 40 -2.70 -6.49 2.63
N ALA A 41 -1.72 -6.34 1.74
CA ALA A 41 -0.42 -6.99 1.89
C ALA A 41 0.32 -6.51 3.15
N LEU A 42 0.22 -5.21 3.45
CA LEU A 42 0.82 -4.63 4.65
C LEU A 42 0.22 -5.23 5.92
N HIS A 43 -1.10 -5.45 5.94
CA HIS A 43 -1.76 -6.04 7.11
C HIS A 43 -1.45 -7.51 7.26
N ASP A 44 -1.34 -8.25 6.15
CA ASP A 44 -0.88 -9.64 6.18
C ASP A 44 0.54 -9.72 6.74
N ALA A 45 1.42 -8.85 6.25
CA ALA A 45 2.80 -8.79 6.73
C ALA A 45 2.87 -8.39 8.21
N ALA A 46 2.06 -7.41 8.60
CA ALA A 46 2.00 -6.98 10.00
C ALA A 46 1.50 -8.09 10.91
N GLY A 47 0.58 -8.93 10.43
CA GLY A 47 0.14 -10.12 11.17
C GLY A 47 1.28 -11.08 11.44
N VAL A 48 2.15 -11.30 10.47
CA VAL A 48 3.35 -12.13 10.66
C VAL A 48 4.29 -11.50 11.69
N VAL A 49 4.51 -10.19 11.60
CA VAL A 49 5.34 -9.46 12.56
C VAL A 49 4.78 -9.59 13.98
N ALA A 50 3.46 -9.44 14.13
CA ALA A 50 2.81 -9.59 15.44
C ALA A 50 3.02 -10.99 16.02
N MET A 51 2.92 -12.01 15.17
CA MET A 51 3.17 -13.40 15.59
C MET A 51 4.63 -13.61 16.00
N LEU A 52 5.58 -13.06 15.26
CA LEU A 52 7.00 -13.14 15.60
C LEU A 52 7.31 -12.40 16.91
N ALA A 53 6.54 -11.37 17.22
CA ALA A 53 6.64 -10.66 18.50
C ALA A 53 6.02 -11.42 19.67
N GLY A 54 5.38 -12.56 19.41
CA GLY A 54 4.71 -13.35 20.44
C GLY A 54 3.25 -12.95 20.69
N GLY A 55 2.72 -12.10 19.83
CA GLY A 55 1.33 -11.65 19.93
C GLY A 55 0.38 -12.52 19.15
N VAL A 56 -0.88 -12.11 19.16
CA VAL A 56 -1.95 -12.76 18.40
C VAL A 56 -2.38 -11.80 17.31
N SER A 57 -2.62 -12.34 16.14
CA SER A 57 -3.18 -11.54 15.05
C SER A 57 -4.64 -11.24 15.36
N GLU A 58 -4.94 -9.96 15.56
CA GLU A 58 -6.32 -9.53 15.77
C GLU A 58 -7.03 -9.33 14.42
N PRO A 59 -8.33 -9.61 14.37
CA PRO A 59 -9.08 -9.33 13.16
C PRO A 59 -9.11 -7.82 12.89
N MET A 60 -8.97 -7.49 11.62
CA MET A 60 -8.95 -6.10 11.19
C MET A 60 -10.33 -5.46 11.35
N ARG A 61 -10.38 -4.31 12.02
CA ARG A 61 -11.63 -3.55 12.15
C ARG A 61 -12.10 -3.07 10.78
N ALA A 62 -13.40 -2.94 10.63
CA ALA A 62 -14.02 -2.57 9.35
C ALA A 62 -13.47 -1.25 8.80
N GLU A 63 -13.26 -0.25 9.65
CA GLU A 63 -12.72 1.06 9.24
C GLU A 63 -11.32 0.92 8.63
N VAL A 64 -10.49 0.07 9.23
CA VAL A 64 -9.14 -0.19 8.74
C VAL A 64 -9.21 -0.93 7.41
N ARG A 65 -10.08 -1.94 7.32
CA ARG A 65 -10.25 -2.72 6.10
C ARG A 65 -10.72 -1.84 4.95
N ASN A 66 -11.62 -0.93 5.22
CA ASN A 66 -12.25 -0.08 4.21
C ASN A 66 -11.48 1.20 3.92
N PHE A 67 -10.34 1.42 4.59
CA PHE A 67 -9.56 2.64 4.45
C PHE A 67 -9.25 3.00 2.99
N PRO A 68 -8.74 2.07 2.14
CA PRO A 68 -8.45 2.43 0.75
C PRO A 68 -9.68 2.88 -0.02
N ALA A 69 -10.82 2.21 0.17
CA ALA A 69 -12.06 2.59 -0.50
C ALA A 69 -12.55 3.95 -0.02
N THR A 70 -12.45 4.22 1.27
CA THR A 70 -12.84 5.51 1.84
C THR A 70 -11.97 6.64 1.28
N MET A 71 -10.66 6.42 1.19
CA MET A 71 -9.74 7.42 0.64
C MET A 71 -10.00 7.66 -0.85
N ARG A 72 -10.35 6.63 -1.59
CA ARG A 72 -10.74 6.76 -2.99
C ARG A 72 -11.98 7.64 -3.13
N ASP A 73 -12.98 7.41 -2.29
CA ASP A 73 -14.25 8.13 -2.37
C ASP A 73 -14.12 9.58 -1.91
N VAL A 74 -13.30 9.84 -0.90
CA VAL A 74 -13.02 11.18 -0.43
C VAL A 74 -12.23 11.98 -1.45
N GLY A 75 -11.23 11.34 -2.07
CA GLY A 75 -10.39 11.98 -3.09
C GLY A 75 -9.54 13.13 -2.56
N GLY A 76 -9.10 13.96 -3.49
CA GLY A 76 -8.35 15.17 -3.18
C GLY A 76 -7.03 14.91 -2.48
N TRP A 77 -6.64 15.86 -1.64
CA TRP A 77 -5.35 15.81 -0.95
C TRP A 77 -5.25 14.64 0.03
N ARG A 78 -6.38 14.24 0.64
CA ARG A 78 -6.39 13.12 1.57
C ARG A 78 -5.99 11.83 0.88
N ARG A 79 -6.52 11.60 -0.31
CA ARG A 79 -6.17 10.44 -1.11
C ARG A 79 -4.68 10.44 -1.46
N THR A 80 -4.16 11.57 -1.89
CA THR A 80 -2.74 11.70 -2.24
C THR A 80 -1.84 11.41 -1.04
N VAL A 81 -2.17 11.97 0.11
CA VAL A 81 -1.41 11.72 1.34
C VAL A 81 -1.53 10.26 1.77
N ALA A 82 -2.71 9.67 1.63
CA ALA A 82 -2.91 8.26 1.95
C ALA A 82 -2.09 7.34 1.06
N GLU A 83 -2.07 7.59 -0.24
CA GLU A 83 -1.27 6.81 -1.19
C GLU A 83 0.22 6.88 -0.84
N GLN A 84 0.70 8.08 -0.55
CA GLN A 84 2.09 8.28 -0.14
C GLN A 84 2.39 7.58 1.18
N GLY A 85 1.52 7.72 2.16
CA GLY A 85 1.69 7.09 3.47
C GLY A 85 1.70 5.57 3.40
N VAL A 86 0.87 4.99 2.55
CA VAL A 86 0.87 3.53 2.33
C VAL A 86 2.19 3.09 1.69
N ALA A 87 2.70 3.86 0.73
CA ALA A 87 3.99 3.57 0.09
C ALA A 87 5.14 3.70 1.10
N ASP A 88 5.11 4.72 1.93
CA ASP A 88 6.13 4.93 2.96
C ASP A 88 6.12 3.79 3.99
N LEU A 89 4.94 3.35 4.38
CA LEU A 89 4.81 2.24 5.32
C LEU A 89 5.34 0.94 4.71
N ALA A 90 5.08 0.69 3.44
CA ALA A 90 5.63 -0.45 2.73
C ALA A 90 7.16 -0.39 2.70
N ALA A 91 7.72 0.78 2.47
CA ALA A 91 9.17 0.98 2.44
C ALA A 91 9.84 0.72 3.80
N ILE A 92 9.10 0.85 4.89
CA ILE A 92 9.58 0.52 6.24
C ILE A 92 9.41 -0.98 6.51
N MET A 93 8.27 -1.54 6.14
CA MET A 93 7.93 -2.92 6.49
C MET A 93 8.76 -3.95 5.72
N GLU A 94 9.01 -3.72 4.45
CA GLU A 94 9.75 -4.68 3.63
C GLU A 94 11.16 -4.97 4.17
N PRO A 95 12.03 -3.97 4.38
CA PRO A 95 13.35 -4.24 4.94
C PRO A 95 13.28 -4.69 6.39
N GLY A 96 12.28 -4.23 7.15
CA GLY A 96 12.09 -4.66 8.52
C GLY A 96 11.83 -6.15 8.63
N ILE A 97 10.95 -6.68 7.79
CA ILE A 97 10.64 -8.11 7.76
C ILE A 97 11.86 -8.90 7.30
N ALA A 98 12.57 -8.44 6.28
CA ALA A 98 13.78 -9.09 5.82
C ALA A 98 14.81 -9.19 6.94
N ALA A 99 14.97 -8.15 7.74
CA ALA A 99 15.86 -8.14 8.88
C ALA A 99 15.42 -9.14 9.96
N LEU A 100 14.13 -9.25 10.23
CA LEU A 100 13.60 -10.23 11.19
C LEU A 100 13.89 -11.67 10.75
N LEU A 101 13.67 -11.95 9.48
CA LEU A 101 13.94 -13.27 8.92
C LEU A 101 15.44 -13.60 8.98
N ALA A 102 16.30 -12.61 8.75
CA ALA A 102 17.75 -12.78 8.86
C ALA A 102 18.17 -13.08 10.29
N VAL A 103 17.59 -12.42 11.28
CA VAL A 103 17.84 -12.67 12.69
C VAL A 103 17.41 -14.09 13.06
N GLN A 104 16.22 -14.48 12.63
CA GLN A 104 15.70 -15.83 12.88
C GLN A 104 16.58 -16.90 12.23
N ALA A 105 17.08 -16.65 11.03
CA ALA A 105 17.95 -17.59 10.33
C ALA A 105 19.28 -17.81 11.07
N ARG A 106 19.71 -16.88 11.90
CA ARG A 106 20.89 -17.02 12.74
C ARG A 106 20.63 -17.73 14.07
N GLY A 107 19.39 -18.19 14.27
CA GLY A 107 19.02 -18.84 15.50
C GLY A 107 18.77 -17.90 16.67
N VAL A 108 18.65 -16.60 16.40
CA VAL A 108 18.35 -15.60 17.42
C VAL A 108 16.85 -15.33 17.38
N SER A 109 16.24 -15.12 18.55
CA SER A 109 14.82 -14.80 18.61
C SER A 109 14.54 -13.43 17.99
N PRO A 110 13.60 -13.33 17.05
CA PRO A 110 13.22 -12.04 16.46
C PRO A 110 12.19 -11.30 17.30
N ALA A 111 11.83 -11.79 18.48
CA ALA A 111 10.68 -11.26 19.22
C ALA A 111 10.80 -9.77 19.56
N ALA A 112 11.94 -9.33 20.06
CA ALA A 112 12.15 -7.94 20.44
C ALA A 112 12.13 -6.97 19.25
N PRO A 113 12.92 -7.23 18.18
CA PRO A 113 12.84 -6.37 17.00
C PRO A 113 11.48 -6.46 16.29
N ALA A 114 10.81 -7.60 16.33
CA ALA A 114 9.46 -7.73 15.79
C ALA A 114 8.47 -6.87 16.57
N ALA A 115 8.57 -6.84 17.88
CA ALA A 115 7.72 -5.98 18.70
C ALA A 115 7.93 -4.50 18.37
N ALA A 116 9.18 -4.09 18.15
CA ALA A 116 9.48 -2.72 17.77
C ALA A 116 8.89 -2.38 16.40
N LEU A 117 9.03 -3.26 15.42
CA LEU A 117 8.46 -3.06 14.08
C LEU A 117 6.93 -3.02 14.13
N TRP A 118 6.32 -3.86 14.95
CA TRP A 118 4.88 -3.86 15.16
C TRP A 118 4.39 -2.53 15.70
N GLN A 119 5.09 -1.95 16.68
CA GLN A 119 4.73 -0.65 17.22
C GLN A 119 4.87 0.47 16.18
N GLU A 120 5.91 0.42 15.36
CA GLU A 120 6.07 1.38 14.25
C GLU A 120 4.92 1.27 13.26
N PHE A 121 4.53 0.05 12.92
CA PHE A 121 3.39 -0.19 12.03
C PHE A 121 2.11 0.39 12.62
N LEU A 122 1.82 0.13 13.88
CA LEU A 122 0.61 0.63 14.53
C LEU A 122 0.59 2.16 14.57
N ALA A 123 1.70 2.79 14.89
CA ALA A 123 1.80 4.24 14.93
C ALA A 123 1.58 4.85 13.54
N ALA A 124 2.18 4.27 12.52
CA ALA A 124 2.02 4.73 11.14
C ALA A 124 0.58 4.53 10.67
N ARG A 125 -0.02 3.38 10.98
CA ARG A 125 -1.41 3.11 10.65
C ARG A 125 -2.36 4.11 11.32
N ASP A 126 -2.15 4.38 12.58
CA ASP A 126 -2.96 5.36 13.31
C ASP A 126 -2.85 6.75 12.68
N GLY A 127 -1.66 7.12 12.23
CA GLY A 127 -1.47 8.37 11.49
C GLY A 127 -2.25 8.41 10.19
N LEU A 128 -2.30 7.30 9.48
CA LEU A 128 -3.11 7.19 8.25
C LEU A 128 -4.60 7.20 8.55
N MET A 129 -5.02 6.52 9.60
CA MET A 129 -6.44 6.51 9.99
C MET A 129 -6.94 7.90 10.40
N ALA A 130 -6.05 8.78 10.83
CA ALA A 130 -6.39 10.16 11.14
C ALA A 130 -6.79 10.97 9.88
N LEU A 131 -6.50 10.46 8.69
CA LEU A 131 -6.94 11.07 7.43
C LEU A 131 -8.41 10.82 7.15
N LEU A 132 -9.04 9.88 7.84
CA LEU A 132 -10.47 9.63 7.67
C LEU A 132 -11.26 10.88 8.05
N PRO A 133 -12.24 11.29 7.23
CA PRO A 133 -13.05 12.44 7.56
C PRO A 133 -13.87 12.15 8.82
N PRO A 134 -14.14 13.17 9.64
CA PRO A 134 -15.00 12.99 10.79
C PRO A 134 -16.41 12.57 10.35
N PRO A 135 -17.16 11.82 11.17
CA PRO A 135 -18.48 11.31 10.78
C PRO A 135 -19.44 12.36 10.26
N ASP A 136 -19.33 13.58 10.79
CA ASP A 136 -20.22 14.68 10.43
C ASP A 136 -19.91 15.27 9.05
N GLN A 137 -18.75 14.95 8.49
CA GLN A 137 -18.34 15.40 7.17
C GLN A 137 -18.35 14.27 6.14
N ALA A 138 -18.79 13.11 6.53
CA ALA A 138 -18.94 12.01 5.61
C ALA A 138 -20.01 12.36 4.59
N PRO A 139 -19.76 12.14 3.27
CA PRO A 139 -20.80 12.38 2.29
C PRO A 139 -22.01 11.52 2.62
N PRO A 140 -23.23 12.06 2.44
CA PRO A 140 -24.41 11.29 2.74
C PRO A 140 -24.40 10.00 1.94
N ARG A 141 -24.62 8.91 2.62
CA ARG A 141 -24.73 7.62 1.96
C ARG A 141 -25.89 7.72 0.99
N ARG A 142 -25.59 7.55 -0.29
CA ARG A 142 -26.66 7.45 -1.25
C ARG A 142 -27.40 6.16 -0.94
N ASN A 143 -28.59 6.34 -0.41
CA ASN A 143 -29.52 5.25 -0.31
C ASN A 143 -29.97 4.88 -1.71
N THR A 144 -29.41 3.85 -2.22
CA THR A 144 -29.92 3.24 -3.44
C THR A 144 -30.64 1.96 -3.07
#